data_fff5bd6a709cfcd43d53e6ed31ba7a67
#
_entry.id   fff5bd6a709cfcd43d53e6ed31ba7a67
#
_cell.length_a   1.000
_cell.length_b   1.000
_cell.length_c   1.000
_cell.angle_alpha   90.00
_cell.angle_beta   90.00
_cell.angle_gamma   90.00
#
_symmetry.space_group_name_H-M   'P 1'
#
loop_
_entity.id
_entity.type
_entity.pdbx_description
1 polymer ?
#
loop_
_entity_poly.entity_id
_entity_poly.type
_entity_poly.pdbx_seq_one_letter_code
_entity_poly.pdbx_strand_id
1 'polypeptide(L)'
;MALRWDDVDIRQRTISVSKQYVRNPDGSLELTRPKTENSVRLVSIPQTAVDLLIQEHDKHPDSPYLFPSPLTGEMYHPDSVVNLHKKILQDAGLEHLRFHDLRHTFATTALQNGVDVKTVSAMLGHFDAGFTLRTYTHATRQKQDEAAQTMGNFMEQVM
;
A
#
# COMPACT_ATOMS: atom_id res chain seq x y z
N MET A 1 -2.78 -2.92 12.75
CA MET A 1 -2.29 -3.61 11.54
C MET A 1 -2.08 -5.08 11.85
N ALA A 2 -2.64 -5.98 11.00
CA ALA A 2 -2.66 -7.42 11.27
C ALA A 2 -1.45 -8.20 10.72
N LEU A 3 -0.48 -7.50 10.13
CA LEU A 3 0.68 -8.13 9.51
C LEU A 3 1.62 -8.73 10.57
N ARG A 4 2.05 -9.96 10.28
CA ARG A 4 3.04 -10.71 11.05
C ARG A 4 4.29 -10.93 10.21
N TRP A 5 5.36 -11.35 10.84
CA TRP A 5 6.60 -11.74 10.13
C TRP A 5 6.37 -12.92 9.17
N ASP A 6 5.46 -13.84 9.50
CA ASP A 6 5.06 -14.93 8.60
C ASP A 6 4.36 -14.45 7.31
N ASP A 7 3.89 -13.21 7.28
CA ASP A 7 3.27 -12.62 6.09
C ASP A 7 4.31 -11.96 5.16
N VAL A 8 5.61 -11.94 5.55
CA VAL A 8 6.70 -11.26 4.81
C VAL A 8 7.70 -12.29 4.29
N ASP A 9 7.90 -12.31 2.99
CA ASP A 9 9.01 -13.03 2.36
C ASP A 9 10.11 -12.03 1.98
N ILE A 10 11.16 -12.00 2.79
CA ILE A 10 12.31 -11.11 2.58
C ILE A 10 13.08 -11.48 1.31
N ARG A 11 13.18 -12.79 0.96
CA ARG A 11 13.92 -13.26 -0.21
C ARG A 11 13.19 -12.89 -1.50
N GLN A 12 11.86 -13.09 -1.52
CA GLN A 12 11.01 -12.70 -2.66
C GLN A 12 10.63 -11.22 -2.63
N ARG A 13 10.91 -10.52 -1.54
CA ARG A 13 10.54 -9.12 -1.32
C ARG A 13 9.03 -8.89 -1.48
N THR A 14 8.25 -9.71 -0.80
CA THR A 14 6.79 -9.66 -0.89
C THR A 14 6.13 -9.66 0.48
N ILE A 15 4.95 -9.04 0.55
CA ILE A 15 4.06 -9.07 1.71
C ILE A 15 2.73 -9.70 1.29
N SER A 16 2.30 -10.73 2.01
CA SER A 16 1.00 -11.37 1.83
C SER A 16 -0.06 -10.64 2.66
N VAL A 17 -1.05 -10.07 1.99
CA VAL A 17 -2.22 -9.45 2.62
C VAL A 17 -3.39 -10.41 2.52
N SER A 18 -3.56 -11.26 3.54
CA SER A 18 -4.58 -12.32 3.58
C SER A 18 -5.53 -12.20 4.78
N LYS A 19 -5.36 -11.17 5.60
CA LYS A 19 -6.08 -10.99 6.86
C LYS A 19 -6.55 -9.55 6.99
N GLN A 20 -7.67 -9.36 7.69
CA GLN A 20 -8.17 -8.04 8.08
C GLN A 20 -8.69 -8.09 9.51
N TYR A 21 -8.68 -6.95 10.21
CA TYR A 21 -9.42 -6.78 11.45
C TYR A 21 -10.78 -6.17 11.17
N VAL A 22 -11.79 -6.74 11.77
CA VAL A 22 -13.16 -6.21 11.80
C VAL A 22 -13.45 -5.77 13.21
N ARG A 23 -14.04 -4.59 13.37
CA ARG A 23 -14.49 -4.09 14.64
C ARG A 23 -15.91 -4.59 14.90
N ASN A 24 -16.10 -5.31 15.98
CA ASN A 24 -17.38 -5.79 16.43
C ASN A 24 -18.19 -4.65 17.11
N PRO A 25 -19.52 -4.79 17.24
CA PRO A 25 -20.36 -3.79 17.90
C PRO A 25 -19.95 -3.50 19.35
N ASP A 26 -19.34 -4.46 20.05
CA ASP A 26 -18.80 -4.33 21.42
C ASP A 26 -17.46 -3.60 21.48
N GLY A 27 -16.90 -3.20 20.33
CA GLY A 27 -15.62 -2.53 20.21
C GLY A 27 -14.42 -3.47 20.11
N SER A 28 -14.60 -4.77 20.28
CA SER A 28 -13.53 -5.77 20.10
C SER A 28 -13.07 -5.86 18.65
N LEU A 29 -11.82 -6.29 18.45
CA LEU A 29 -11.25 -6.52 17.12
C LEU A 29 -11.15 -8.02 16.86
N GLU A 30 -11.76 -8.45 15.77
CA GLU A 30 -11.69 -9.84 15.32
C GLU A 30 -10.84 -9.96 14.07
N LEU A 31 -9.94 -10.94 14.04
CA LEU A 31 -9.12 -11.26 12.89
C LEU A 31 -9.90 -12.17 11.94
N THR A 32 -10.21 -11.67 10.75
CA THR A 32 -10.97 -12.41 9.76
C THR A 32 -10.24 -12.46 8.41
N ARG A 33 -10.68 -13.33 7.53
CA ARG A 33 -10.31 -13.26 6.11
C ARG A 33 -11.02 -12.05 5.46
N PRO A 34 -10.39 -11.39 4.48
CA PRO A 34 -11.07 -10.37 3.70
C PRO A 34 -12.35 -10.90 3.05
N LYS A 35 -13.36 -10.06 2.92
CA LYS A 35 -14.68 -10.44 2.38
C LYS A 35 -14.65 -10.86 0.91
N THR A 36 -13.65 -10.47 0.16
CA THR A 36 -13.51 -10.78 -1.27
C THR A 36 -12.16 -11.43 -1.55
N GLU A 37 -12.11 -12.38 -2.48
CA GLU A 37 -10.86 -13.04 -2.90
C GLU A 37 -9.82 -12.03 -3.42
N ASN A 38 -10.26 -10.99 -4.12
CA ASN A 38 -9.38 -9.93 -4.65
C ASN A 38 -8.74 -9.07 -3.54
N SER A 39 -9.23 -9.16 -2.31
CA SER A 39 -8.59 -8.49 -1.16
C SER A 39 -7.40 -9.28 -0.63
N VAL A 40 -7.32 -10.57 -0.94
CA VAL A 40 -6.13 -11.40 -0.69
C VAL A 40 -5.15 -11.14 -1.84
N ARG A 41 -3.98 -10.63 -1.50
CA ARG A 41 -2.99 -10.25 -2.51
C ARG A 41 -1.57 -10.36 -1.99
N LEU A 42 -0.67 -10.57 -2.92
CA LEU A 42 0.78 -10.47 -2.71
C LEU A 42 1.24 -9.10 -3.21
N VAL A 43 1.92 -8.35 -2.36
CA VAL A 43 2.44 -7.02 -2.68
C VAL A 43 3.96 -7.09 -2.75
N SER A 44 4.54 -6.79 -3.90
CA SER A 44 6.00 -6.64 -4.03
C SER A 44 6.45 -5.34 -3.41
N ILE A 45 7.57 -5.39 -2.68
CA ILE A 45 8.17 -4.23 -2.02
C ILE A 45 9.62 -4.01 -2.51
N PRO A 46 10.09 -2.76 -2.57
CA PRO A 46 11.47 -2.47 -2.96
C PRO A 46 12.45 -2.90 -1.88
N GLN A 47 13.73 -3.08 -2.25
CA GLN A 47 14.79 -3.48 -1.32
C GLN A 47 14.89 -2.52 -0.13
N THR A 48 14.76 -1.22 -0.36
CA THR A 48 14.78 -0.21 0.70
C THR A 48 13.70 -0.43 1.77
N ALA A 49 12.52 -0.91 1.38
CA ALA A 49 11.48 -1.26 2.35
C ALA A 49 11.83 -2.54 3.13
N VAL A 50 12.46 -3.52 2.47
CA VAL A 50 12.95 -4.74 3.14
C VAL A 50 13.99 -4.39 4.20
N ASP A 51 14.94 -3.51 3.87
CA ASP A 51 16.00 -3.09 4.78
C ASP A 51 15.42 -2.39 6.03
N LEU A 52 14.39 -1.55 5.84
CA LEU A 52 13.68 -0.93 6.95
C LEU A 52 12.91 -1.94 7.81
N LEU A 53 12.30 -2.95 7.19
CA LEU A 53 11.61 -4.02 7.92
C LEU A 53 12.59 -4.85 8.75
N ILE A 54 13.77 -5.18 8.22
CA ILE A 54 14.81 -5.89 8.98
C ILE A 54 15.25 -5.06 10.19
N GLN A 55 15.52 -3.76 10.01
CA GLN A 55 15.86 -2.86 11.11
C GLN A 55 14.75 -2.78 12.17
N GLU A 56 13.48 -2.86 11.76
CA GLU A 56 12.38 -2.88 12.70
C GLU A 56 12.28 -4.22 13.44
N HIS A 57 12.55 -5.33 12.76
CA HIS A 57 12.60 -6.66 13.39
C HIS A 57 13.66 -6.73 14.50
N ASP A 58 14.85 -6.18 14.25
CA ASP A 58 15.96 -6.19 15.19
C ASP A 58 15.63 -5.48 16.51
N LYS A 59 14.67 -4.55 16.50
CA LYS A 59 14.19 -3.87 17.73
C LYS A 59 13.23 -4.75 18.55
N HIS A 60 12.58 -5.73 17.91
CA HIS A 60 11.53 -6.56 18.50
C HIS A 60 11.62 -8.02 18.03
N PRO A 61 12.79 -8.71 18.21
CA PRO A 61 13.06 -9.99 17.56
C PRO A 61 12.10 -11.11 18.00
N ASP A 62 11.56 -11.03 19.21
CA ASP A 62 10.65 -12.04 19.76
C ASP A 62 9.18 -11.77 19.43
N SER A 63 8.86 -10.64 18.79
CA SER A 63 7.49 -10.31 18.46
C SER A 63 7.04 -10.98 17.16
N PRO A 64 5.88 -11.67 17.14
CA PRO A 64 5.32 -12.19 15.91
C PRO A 64 4.75 -11.11 14.99
N TYR A 65 4.55 -9.90 15.51
CA TYR A 65 3.95 -8.78 14.77
C TYR A 65 5.02 -7.97 14.05
N LEU A 66 4.69 -7.55 12.83
CA LEU A 66 5.58 -6.69 12.03
C LEU A 66 5.80 -5.32 12.68
N PHE A 67 4.76 -4.78 13.32
CA PHE A 67 4.81 -3.54 14.07
C PHE A 67 4.10 -3.74 15.42
N PRO A 68 4.80 -4.20 16.46
CA PRO A 68 4.22 -4.35 17.78
C PRO A 68 3.99 -2.99 18.44
N SER A 69 2.96 -2.91 19.27
CA SER A 69 2.73 -1.75 20.13
C SER A 69 3.85 -1.63 21.16
N PRO A 70 4.53 -0.49 21.29
CA PRO A 70 5.60 -0.34 22.28
C PRO A 70 5.10 -0.39 23.72
N LEU A 71 3.79 -0.25 23.93
CA LEU A 71 3.18 -0.27 25.26
C LEU A 71 2.78 -1.68 25.73
N THR A 72 2.32 -2.52 24.78
CA THR A 72 1.73 -3.82 25.10
C THR A 72 2.50 -5.01 24.51
N GLY A 73 3.39 -4.78 23.54
CA GLY A 73 4.04 -5.82 22.74
C GLY A 73 3.08 -6.48 21.73
N GLU A 74 1.79 -6.21 21.84
CA GLU A 74 0.76 -6.75 20.98
C GLU A 74 0.58 -5.90 19.71
N MET A 75 -0.34 -6.30 18.85
CA MET A 75 -0.66 -5.58 17.64
C MET A 75 -1.13 -4.13 17.90
N TYR A 76 -0.68 -3.20 17.09
CA TYR A 76 -1.20 -1.83 17.12
C TYR A 76 -2.71 -1.78 16.86
N HIS A 77 -3.45 -1.12 17.75
CA HIS A 77 -4.84 -0.79 17.49
C HIS A 77 -4.94 0.17 16.29
N PRO A 78 -5.89 -0.02 15.35
CA PRO A 78 -6.02 0.83 14.16
C PRO A 78 -6.08 2.33 14.46
N ASP A 79 -6.82 2.72 15.50
CA ASP A 79 -6.95 4.14 15.90
C ASP A 79 -5.60 4.72 16.38
N SER A 80 -4.76 3.91 17.03
CA SER A 80 -3.43 4.33 17.48
C SER A 80 -2.52 4.66 16.29
N VAL A 81 -2.59 3.90 15.21
CA VAL A 81 -1.84 4.17 13.97
C VAL A 81 -2.28 5.49 13.33
N VAL A 82 -3.59 5.74 13.27
CA VAL A 82 -4.14 7.00 12.74
C VAL A 82 -3.70 8.19 13.59
N ASN A 83 -3.74 8.05 14.92
CA ASN A 83 -3.31 9.11 15.84
C ASN A 83 -1.81 9.37 15.75
N LEU A 84 -0.98 8.32 15.63
CA LEU A 84 0.46 8.45 15.42
C LEU A 84 0.76 9.19 14.10
N HIS A 85 0.07 8.84 13.02
CA HIS A 85 0.21 9.52 11.73
C HIS A 85 -0.12 11.02 11.84
N LYS A 86 -1.23 11.37 12.51
CA LYS A 86 -1.58 12.78 12.77
C LYS A 86 -0.49 13.52 13.52
N LYS A 87 0.06 12.89 14.56
CA LYS A 87 1.13 13.48 15.36
C LYS A 87 2.39 13.72 14.52
N ILE A 88 2.79 12.75 13.71
CA ILE A 88 3.96 12.87 12.82
C ILE A 88 3.79 14.07 11.87
N LEU A 89 2.61 14.23 11.26
CA LEU A 89 2.34 15.37 10.37
C LEU A 89 2.40 16.71 11.13
N GLN A 90 1.82 16.76 12.32
CA GLN A 90 1.87 17.94 13.19
C GLN A 90 3.31 18.33 13.59
N ASP A 91 4.09 17.34 14.04
CA ASP A 91 5.47 17.56 14.48
C ASP A 91 6.37 17.99 13.29
N ALA A 92 6.03 17.56 12.07
CA ALA A 92 6.71 17.96 10.84
C ALA A 92 6.21 19.29 10.24
N GLY A 93 5.22 19.94 10.84
CA GLY A 93 4.60 21.17 10.30
C GLY A 93 3.88 20.97 8.96
N LEU A 94 3.44 19.74 8.67
CA LEU A 94 2.75 19.41 7.44
C LEU A 94 1.23 19.56 7.59
N GLU A 95 0.55 19.86 6.48
CA GLU A 95 -0.91 19.91 6.44
C GLU A 95 -1.52 18.54 6.79
N HIS A 96 -2.75 18.58 7.29
CA HIS A 96 -3.48 17.38 7.67
C HIS A 96 -3.78 16.51 6.44
N LEU A 97 -3.20 15.31 6.42
CA LEU A 97 -3.45 14.26 5.45
C LEU A 97 -4.07 13.05 6.17
N ARG A 98 -5.17 12.51 5.66
CA ARG A 98 -5.76 11.30 6.23
C ARG A 98 -4.86 10.09 5.94
N PHE A 99 -4.81 9.13 6.84
CA PHE A 99 -4.01 7.91 6.63
C PHE A 99 -4.38 7.18 5.32
N HIS A 100 -5.65 7.22 4.92
CA HIS A 100 -6.11 6.62 3.65
C HIS A 100 -5.60 7.38 2.42
N ASP A 101 -5.29 8.65 2.54
CA ASP A 101 -4.79 9.46 1.42
C ASP A 101 -3.37 9.04 0.98
N LEU A 102 -2.60 8.38 1.88
CA LEU A 102 -1.33 7.74 1.50
C LEU A 102 -1.52 6.71 0.38
N ARG A 103 -2.65 5.99 0.41
CA ARG A 103 -3.02 5.06 -0.65
C ARG A 103 -3.30 5.77 -1.96
N HIS A 104 -3.98 6.92 -1.92
CA HIS A 104 -4.22 7.74 -3.11
C HIS A 104 -2.91 8.31 -3.66
N THR A 105 -2.03 8.80 -2.79
CA THR A 105 -0.70 9.28 -3.17
C THR A 105 0.10 8.20 -3.87
N PHE A 106 0.16 6.99 -3.30
CA PHE A 106 0.83 5.85 -3.94
C PHE A 106 0.27 5.58 -5.34
N ALA A 107 -1.06 5.48 -5.47
CA ALA A 107 -1.68 5.18 -6.76
C ALA A 107 -1.38 6.25 -7.81
N THR A 108 -1.53 7.53 -7.45
CA THR A 108 -1.25 8.66 -8.35
C THR A 108 0.21 8.66 -8.78
N THR A 109 1.14 8.56 -7.83
CA THR A 109 2.56 8.54 -8.11
C THR A 109 2.96 7.36 -8.98
N ALA A 110 2.46 6.15 -8.71
CA ALA A 110 2.75 4.97 -9.50
C ALA A 110 2.27 5.13 -10.97
N LEU A 111 1.05 5.61 -11.17
CA LEU A 111 0.50 5.85 -12.51
C LEU A 111 1.27 6.95 -13.27
N GLN A 112 1.64 8.04 -12.60
CA GLN A 112 2.46 9.11 -13.18
C GLN A 112 3.84 8.60 -13.62
N ASN A 113 4.43 7.68 -12.85
CA ASN A 113 5.73 7.05 -13.16
C ASN A 113 5.62 5.81 -14.07
N GLY A 114 4.49 5.59 -14.73
CA GLY A 114 4.39 4.61 -15.80
C GLY A 114 3.95 3.22 -15.39
N VAL A 115 3.65 2.99 -14.11
CA VAL A 115 3.07 1.71 -13.70
C VAL A 115 1.66 1.59 -14.27
N ASP A 116 1.35 0.47 -14.90
CA ASP A 116 0.05 0.27 -15.51
C ASP A 116 -1.09 0.17 -14.48
N VAL A 117 -2.28 0.58 -14.90
CA VAL A 117 -3.48 0.65 -14.05
C VAL A 117 -3.84 -0.68 -13.43
N LYS A 118 -3.66 -1.78 -14.16
CA LYS A 118 -4.00 -3.13 -13.69
C LYS A 118 -3.09 -3.57 -12.56
N THR A 119 -1.80 -3.30 -12.70
CA THR A 119 -0.78 -3.55 -11.64
C THR A 119 -1.08 -2.72 -10.39
N VAL A 120 -1.31 -1.42 -10.53
CA VAL A 120 -1.66 -0.55 -9.39
C VAL A 120 -2.94 -1.03 -8.71
N SER A 121 -3.97 -1.40 -9.49
CA SER A 121 -5.23 -1.93 -8.96
C SER A 121 -5.02 -3.23 -8.16
N ALA A 122 -4.21 -4.15 -8.69
CA ALA A 122 -3.88 -5.41 -8.02
C ALA A 122 -3.11 -5.17 -6.70
N MET A 123 -2.09 -4.30 -6.70
CA MET A 123 -1.34 -3.94 -5.49
C MET A 123 -2.23 -3.32 -4.42
N LEU A 124 -3.19 -2.52 -4.82
CA LEU A 124 -4.14 -1.89 -3.92
C LEU A 124 -5.28 -2.84 -3.49
N GLY A 125 -5.51 -3.97 -4.17
CA GLY A 125 -6.62 -4.88 -3.91
C GLY A 125 -7.97 -4.28 -4.27
N HIS A 126 -8.04 -3.49 -5.35
CA HIS A 126 -9.31 -3.03 -5.90
C HIS A 126 -9.99 -4.17 -6.65
N PHE A 127 -11.30 -4.31 -6.44
CA PHE A 127 -12.11 -5.30 -7.16
C PHE A 127 -12.14 -4.99 -8.67
N ASP A 128 -12.14 -3.70 -9.02
CA ASP A 128 -12.26 -3.24 -10.41
C ASP A 128 -11.16 -2.22 -10.74
N ALA A 129 -10.38 -2.51 -11.76
CA ALA A 129 -9.40 -1.57 -12.33
C ALA A 129 -10.05 -0.27 -12.83
N GLY A 130 -11.31 -0.32 -13.23
CA GLY A 130 -12.10 0.84 -13.61
C GLY A 130 -12.27 1.85 -12.48
N PHE A 131 -12.31 1.39 -11.21
CA PHE A 131 -12.31 2.30 -10.07
C PHE A 131 -10.99 3.08 -9.99
N THR A 132 -9.86 2.40 -10.13
CA THR A 132 -8.53 3.03 -10.19
C THR A 132 -8.45 4.02 -11.35
N LEU A 133 -8.92 3.62 -12.52
CA LEU A 133 -8.91 4.47 -13.71
C LEU A 133 -9.77 5.74 -13.48
N ARG A 134 -11.01 5.61 -13.03
CA ARG A 134 -11.90 6.77 -12.77
C ARG A 134 -11.34 7.74 -11.75
N THR A 135 -10.70 7.22 -10.70
CA THR A 135 -10.16 8.03 -9.62
C THR A 135 -8.90 8.80 -10.03
N TYR A 136 -8.11 8.23 -10.97
CA TYR A 136 -6.78 8.74 -11.32
C TYR A 136 -6.64 9.15 -12.79
N THR A 137 -7.76 9.37 -13.50
CA THR A 137 -7.79 9.72 -14.93
C THR A 137 -7.07 11.04 -15.27
N HIS A 138 -6.87 11.90 -14.30
CA HIS A 138 -6.16 13.18 -14.54
C HIS A 138 -4.67 13.01 -14.86
N ALA A 139 -4.08 11.86 -14.58
CA ALA A 139 -2.70 11.52 -14.96
C ALA A 139 -2.52 11.14 -16.43
N THR A 140 -3.62 11.02 -17.22
CA THR A 140 -3.62 10.34 -18.52
C THR A 140 -3.30 11.24 -19.71
N ARG A 141 -3.42 12.58 -19.61
CA ARG A 141 -3.18 13.46 -20.76
C ARG A 141 -1.72 13.44 -21.19
N GLN A 142 -0.80 13.58 -20.25
CA GLN A 142 0.63 13.48 -20.54
C GLN A 142 1.00 12.13 -21.17
N LYS A 143 0.39 11.03 -20.70
CA LYS A 143 0.61 9.71 -21.27
C LYS A 143 -0.01 9.50 -22.64
N GLN A 144 -1.10 10.17 -22.93
CA GLN A 144 -1.66 10.17 -24.31
C GLN A 144 -0.70 10.87 -25.28
N ASP A 145 -0.09 11.97 -24.87
CA ASP A 145 0.89 12.70 -25.67
C ASP A 145 2.17 11.85 -25.87
N GLU A 146 2.67 11.19 -24.82
CA GLU A 146 3.80 10.26 -24.91
C GLU A 146 3.50 9.06 -25.80
N ALA A 147 2.31 8.48 -25.70
CA ALA A 147 1.88 7.38 -26.56
C ALA A 147 1.74 7.81 -28.02
N ALA A 148 1.18 8.98 -28.29
CA ALA A 148 1.07 9.54 -29.64
C ALA A 148 2.46 9.74 -30.25
N GLN A 149 3.42 10.24 -29.48
CA GLN A 149 4.80 10.45 -29.92
C GLN A 149 5.52 9.12 -30.20
N THR A 150 5.31 8.13 -29.32
CA THR A 150 5.86 6.77 -29.50
C THR A 150 5.32 6.12 -30.78
N MET A 151 4.01 6.22 -31.00
CA MET A 151 3.40 5.71 -32.25
C MET A 151 3.85 6.46 -33.49
N GLY A 152 4.03 7.78 -33.40
CA GLY A 152 4.59 8.61 -34.48
C GLY A 152 5.99 8.13 -34.89
N ASN A 153 6.89 7.99 -33.90
CA ASN A 153 8.25 7.50 -34.12
C ASN A 153 8.29 6.07 -34.73
N PHE A 154 7.37 5.20 -34.26
CA PHE A 154 7.26 3.85 -34.82
C PHE A 154 6.82 3.88 -36.33
N MET A 155 5.85 4.72 -36.67
CA MET A 155 5.37 4.85 -38.04
C MET A 155 6.46 5.39 -38.98
N GLU A 156 7.28 6.33 -38.51
CA GLU A 156 8.42 6.87 -39.28
C GLU A 156 9.52 5.83 -39.55
N GLN A 157 9.67 4.82 -38.66
CA GLN A 157 10.66 3.75 -38.84
C GLN A 157 10.22 2.64 -39.77
N VAL A 158 8.92 2.55 -40.06
CA VAL A 158 8.32 1.47 -40.88
C VAL A 158 7.99 1.95 -42.30
N MET A 159 7.98 3.26 -42.56
CA MET A 159 7.81 3.86 -43.88
C MET A 159 9.14 4.14 -44.58
#